data_7e6f5448bafa5bab374487cdf2141364
#
_entry.id   7e6f5448bafa5bab374487cdf2141364
#
_cell.length_a   1.000
_cell.length_b   1.000
_cell.length_c   1.000
_cell.angle_alpha   90.00
_cell.angle_beta   90.00
_cell.angle_gamma   90.00
#
_symmetry.space_group_name_H-M   'P 1'
#
loop_
_entity.id
_entity.type
_entity.pdbx_description
1 polymer ?
#
loop_
_entity_poly.entity_id
_entity_poly.type
_entity_poly.pdbx_seq_one_letter_code
_entity_poly.pdbx_strand_id
1 'polypeptide(L)'
;MCTLPSATGFRVAATLFCLFIIANGVIGVRDMGGDLPVLQQWRKEIADGGIIGPRMVISGPMLDGYLPDGKLRFPSSIPITTPASAVAAVDTLKAQGVDFIKVQSVISHDAYLAAATEAHKQGLPIVGHVPDRVRIKEVVEAGQKSIEHLMGIFEGCSTEEDKFIKGEGNLKLLLTTQDQQRCDALAQLLAHSHTWQVPTLAWQRGGTFLDQLDWKHQPLDKYVPAYWRDVTWRRFNDQMMPDLLHDPLPLRQDYFARNLQMVGALHHAGVLFLAGTDTAAGIYVMPGFSLHDELANFVEAGFTPMEALQTATSNPAKFLGTEANSGSVEPGKIADLVLLRGNPIEDIQNTRKIELVVAAGRLFDRAALDQLLMKVEATAKGMK
;
A
#
# COMPACT_ATOMS: atom_id res chain seq x y z
N MET A 1 -5.24 12.23 -6.02
CA MET A 1 -4.00 13.05 -6.05
C MET A 1 -4.35 14.51 -6.01
N CYS A 2 -3.96 15.23 -4.94
CA CYS A 2 -4.05 16.68 -4.95
C CYS A 2 -2.85 17.21 -5.73
N THR A 3 -3.09 17.79 -6.90
CA THR A 3 -2.14 18.74 -7.50
C THR A 3 -2.03 19.91 -6.53
N LEU A 4 -0.90 20.04 -5.86
CA LEU A 4 -0.65 21.13 -4.92
C LEU A 4 -0.05 22.32 -5.68
N PRO A 5 -0.76 23.43 -5.87
CA PRO A 5 -0.36 24.46 -6.83
C PRO A 5 0.60 25.52 -6.29
N SER A 6 1.12 25.38 -5.06
CA SER A 6 2.01 26.39 -4.49
C SER A 6 2.97 25.80 -3.44
N ALA A 7 4.08 26.50 -3.17
CA ALA A 7 5.01 26.16 -2.08
C ALA A 7 4.31 26.03 -0.71
N THR A 8 3.23 26.77 -0.50
CA THR A 8 2.39 26.71 0.71
C THR A 8 1.61 25.39 0.75
N GLY A 9 1.00 24.96 -0.34
CA GLY A 9 0.27 23.69 -0.43
C GLY A 9 1.19 22.48 -0.23
N PHE A 10 2.41 22.53 -0.77
CA PHE A 10 3.46 21.53 -0.56
C PHE A 10 3.78 21.31 0.94
N ARG A 11 4.05 22.39 1.68
CA ARG A 11 4.36 22.30 3.12
C ARG A 11 3.17 21.85 3.96
N VAL A 12 1.97 22.23 3.57
CA VAL A 12 0.74 21.84 4.26
C VAL A 12 0.50 20.33 4.12
N ALA A 13 0.63 19.78 2.91
CA ALA A 13 0.49 18.34 2.70
C ALA A 13 1.60 17.55 3.42
N ALA A 14 2.87 18.00 3.35
CA ALA A 14 3.96 17.39 4.10
C ALA A 14 3.67 17.38 5.62
N THR A 15 3.11 18.47 6.16
CA THR A 15 2.71 18.53 7.58
C THR A 15 1.65 17.47 7.88
N LEU A 16 0.59 17.38 7.08
CA LEU A 16 -0.49 16.44 7.36
C LEU A 16 -0.02 14.98 7.28
N PHE A 17 0.67 14.60 6.20
CA PHE A 17 1.10 13.22 6.03
C PHE A 17 2.27 12.86 6.93
N CYS A 18 3.37 13.59 6.82
CA CYS A 18 4.63 13.19 7.44
C CYS A 18 4.56 13.23 8.97
N LEU A 19 3.95 14.28 9.55
CA LEU A 19 3.83 14.37 11.01
C LEU A 19 2.86 13.33 11.56
N PHE A 20 1.76 13.05 10.85
CA PHE A 20 0.79 12.06 11.28
C PHE A 20 1.38 10.64 11.21
N ILE A 21 2.16 10.32 10.18
CA ILE A 21 2.90 9.07 10.02
C ILE A 21 3.88 8.87 11.20
N ILE A 22 4.73 9.87 11.50
CA ILE A 22 5.70 9.80 12.62
C ILE A 22 5.00 9.70 13.97
N ALA A 23 3.92 10.47 14.18
CA ALA A 23 3.17 10.43 15.44
C ALA A 23 2.51 9.08 15.73
N ASN A 24 2.29 8.27 14.69
CA ASN A 24 1.81 6.90 14.78
C ASN A 24 2.92 5.84 14.67
N GLY A 25 4.19 6.22 14.88
CA GLY A 25 5.31 5.29 14.98
C GLY A 25 5.79 4.69 13.66
N VAL A 26 5.35 5.22 12.52
CA VAL A 26 5.80 4.75 11.20
C VAL A 26 6.99 5.59 10.75
N ILE A 27 8.15 4.97 10.61
CA ILE A 27 9.44 5.64 10.41
C ILE A 27 9.95 5.51 8.97
N GLY A 28 9.40 4.58 8.22
CA GLY A 28 9.72 4.38 6.81
C GLY A 28 8.46 4.07 6.00
N VAL A 29 8.41 4.58 4.78
CA VAL A 29 7.29 4.36 3.85
C VAL A 29 7.78 4.06 2.45
N ARG A 30 6.99 3.29 1.72
CA ARG A 30 7.11 3.09 0.29
C ARG A 30 5.98 3.85 -0.39
N ASP A 31 6.31 4.87 -1.17
CA ASP A 31 5.31 5.60 -1.97
C ASP A 31 5.04 4.84 -3.27
N MET A 32 3.80 4.51 -3.50
CA MET A 32 3.34 3.63 -4.59
C MET A 32 2.79 4.39 -5.79
N GLY A 33 3.00 5.70 -5.85
CA GLY A 33 2.59 6.50 -7.00
C GLY A 33 2.31 7.95 -6.65
N GLY A 34 3.14 8.87 -7.13
CA GLY A 34 3.00 10.27 -6.83
C GLY A 34 3.71 11.19 -7.84
N ASP A 35 3.62 12.48 -7.60
CA ASP A 35 4.36 13.50 -8.33
C ASP A 35 5.84 13.40 -7.95
N LEU A 36 6.67 12.93 -8.88
CA LEU A 36 8.07 12.62 -8.60
C LEU A 36 8.88 13.83 -8.12
N PRO A 37 8.81 15.01 -8.71
CA PRO A 37 9.46 16.21 -8.19
C PRO A 37 9.08 16.52 -6.73
N VAL A 38 7.79 16.41 -6.38
CA VAL A 38 7.30 16.63 -5.01
C VAL A 38 7.87 15.59 -4.04
N LEU A 39 7.83 14.31 -4.42
CA LEU A 39 8.36 13.22 -3.59
C LEU A 39 9.86 13.34 -3.38
N GLN A 40 10.62 13.68 -4.42
CA GLN A 40 12.07 13.91 -4.32
C GLN A 40 12.40 15.09 -3.41
N GLN A 41 11.62 16.16 -3.48
CA GLN A 41 11.79 17.31 -2.61
C GLN A 41 11.48 16.93 -1.15
N TRP A 42 10.38 16.22 -0.87
CA TRP A 42 10.08 15.75 0.50
C TRP A 42 11.18 14.84 1.03
N ARG A 43 11.62 13.86 0.23
CA ARG A 43 12.72 12.96 0.61
C ARG A 43 13.98 13.75 0.98
N LYS A 44 14.33 14.75 0.17
CA LYS A 44 15.48 15.62 0.45
C LYS A 44 15.28 16.45 1.72
N GLU A 45 14.15 17.14 1.88
CA GLU A 45 13.89 17.99 3.05
C GLU A 45 13.80 17.17 4.35
N ILE A 46 13.30 15.92 4.29
CA ILE A 46 13.31 14.99 5.44
C ILE A 46 14.77 14.58 5.77
N ALA A 47 15.56 14.23 4.77
CA ALA A 47 16.96 13.85 4.97
C ALA A 47 17.81 15.00 5.54
N ASP A 48 17.56 16.24 5.10
CA ASP A 48 18.22 17.45 5.57
C ASP A 48 17.68 17.94 6.95
N GLY A 49 16.65 17.29 7.49
CA GLY A 49 16.02 17.65 8.76
C GLY A 49 15.09 18.88 8.70
N GLY A 50 14.81 19.41 7.53
CA GLY A 50 13.89 20.53 7.30
C GLY A 50 12.42 20.18 7.53
N ILE A 51 12.05 18.92 7.27
CA ILE A 51 10.73 18.35 7.55
C ILE A 51 10.89 17.16 8.49
N ILE A 52 10.01 17.03 9.47
CA ILE A 52 9.85 15.80 10.26
C ILE A 52 9.01 14.84 9.42
N GLY A 53 9.56 13.69 9.07
CA GLY A 53 8.86 12.69 8.25
C GLY A 53 9.57 11.35 8.19
N PRO A 54 8.90 10.32 7.64
CA PRO A 54 9.47 8.99 7.46
C PRO A 54 10.51 8.98 6.35
N ARG A 55 11.45 8.04 6.39
CA ARG A 55 12.27 7.72 5.22
C ARG A 55 11.38 7.25 4.07
N MET A 56 11.71 7.63 2.85
CA MET A 56 10.87 7.37 1.68
C MET A 56 11.62 6.57 0.62
N VAL A 57 10.99 5.50 0.15
CA VAL A 57 11.32 4.79 -1.09
C VAL A 57 10.21 5.11 -2.08
N ILE A 58 10.52 5.58 -3.28
CA ILE A 58 9.56 6.23 -4.18
C ILE A 58 9.55 5.61 -5.58
N SER A 59 8.35 5.42 -6.16
CA SER A 59 8.18 5.00 -7.55
C SER A 59 8.01 6.18 -8.52
N GLY A 60 7.60 7.35 -8.03
CA GLY A 60 7.09 8.38 -8.92
C GLY A 60 5.80 7.96 -9.63
N PRO A 61 5.57 8.42 -10.88
CA PRO A 61 4.39 8.06 -11.66
C PRO A 61 4.24 6.55 -11.85
N MET A 62 3.02 6.04 -11.65
CA MET A 62 2.68 4.64 -11.94
C MET A 62 2.64 4.40 -13.45
N LEU A 63 3.00 3.21 -13.91
CA LEU A 63 2.72 2.75 -15.27
C LEU A 63 1.30 2.19 -15.32
N ASP A 64 0.47 2.67 -16.26
CA ASP A 64 -0.90 2.19 -16.44
C ASP A 64 -1.30 2.25 -17.93
N GLY A 65 -2.48 1.72 -18.26
CA GLY A 65 -3.10 1.86 -19.57
C GLY A 65 -4.23 2.90 -19.56
N TYR A 66 -4.84 3.10 -20.71
CA TYR A 66 -6.07 3.88 -20.81
C TYR A 66 -7.29 3.04 -20.50
N LEU A 67 -8.24 3.61 -19.76
CA LEU A 67 -9.58 3.06 -19.59
C LEU A 67 -10.31 2.99 -20.94
N PRO A 68 -11.40 2.21 -21.05
CA PRO A 68 -12.18 2.12 -22.30
C PRO A 68 -12.71 3.45 -22.82
N ASP A 69 -12.88 4.46 -21.96
CA ASP A 69 -13.29 5.83 -22.34
C ASP A 69 -12.11 6.72 -22.78
N GLY A 70 -10.90 6.17 -22.90
CA GLY A 70 -9.69 6.86 -23.33
C GLY A 70 -9.02 7.71 -22.25
N LYS A 71 -9.48 7.64 -21.00
CA LYS A 71 -8.88 8.39 -19.88
C LYS A 71 -7.91 7.54 -19.07
N LEU A 72 -7.04 8.20 -18.32
CA LEU A 72 -6.25 7.57 -17.27
C LEU A 72 -7.06 7.52 -15.98
N ARG A 73 -7.02 6.39 -15.27
CA ARG A 73 -7.60 6.26 -13.93
C ARG A 73 -6.96 7.27 -12.96
N PHE A 74 -5.65 7.39 -13.04
CA PHE A 74 -4.86 8.35 -12.27
C PHE A 74 -4.14 9.31 -13.22
N PRO A 75 -4.47 10.62 -13.22
CA PRO A 75 -3.91 11.57 -14.17
C PRO A 75 -2.39 11.72 -14.18
N SER A 76 -1.73 11.33 -13.08
CA SER A 76 -0.26 11.35 -12.96
C SER A 76 0.41 10.06 -13.45
N SER A 77 -0.34 9.04 -13.90
CA SER A 77 0.23 7.82 -14.46
C SER A 77 0.84 8.06 -15.83
N ILE A 78 1.85 7.28 -16.17
CA ILE A 78 2.43 7.23 -17.52
C ILE A 78 1.69 6.13 -18.29
N PRO A 79 0.97 6.47 -19.38
CA PRO A 79 0.28 5.47 -20.18
C PRO A 79 1.29 4.63 -20.99
N ILE A 80 1.24 3.32 -20.80
CA ILE A 80 1.99 2.36 -21.60
C ILE A 80 1.03 1.47 -22.39
N THR A 81 0.99 1.64 -23.69
CA THR A 81 0.06 0.93 -24.58
C THR A 81 0.74 -0.04 -25.53
N THR A 82 2.06 0.05 -25.64
CA THR A 82 2.89 -0.80 -26.47
C THR A 82 4.17 -1.22 -25.75
N PRO A 83 4.85 -2.31 -26.15
CA PRO A 83 6.16 -2.66 -25.62
C PRO A 83 7.19 -1.52 -25.71
N ALA A 84 7.20 -0.77 -26.80
CA ALA A 84 8.13 0.34 -26.97
C ALA A 84 7.85 1.49 -25.98
N SER A 85 6.57 1.84 -25.75
CA SER A 85 6.22 2.87 -24.76
C SER A 85 6.53 2.41 -23.32
N ALA A 86 6.43 1.11 -23.03
CA ALA A 86 6.78 0.54 -21.74
C ALA A 86 8.29 0.65 -21.47
N VAL A 87 9.14 0.27 -22.42
CA VAL A 87 10.60 0.41 -22.32
C VAL A 87 10.98 1.87 -22.11
N ALA A 88 10.46 2.80 -22.95
CA ALA A 88 10.77 4.23 -22.83
C ALA A 88 10.35 4.84 -21.48
N ALA A 89 9.23 4.37 -20.92
CA ALA A 89 8.77 4.81 -19.60
C ALA A 89 9.69 4.34 -18.48
N VAL A 90 10.13 3.08 -18.50
CA VAL A 90 11.08 2.53 -17.53
C VAL A 90 12.42 3.26 -17.60
N ASP A 91 12.96 3.47 -18.82
CA ASP A 91 14.21 4.21 -19.02
C ASP A 91 14.11 5.64 -18.46
N THR A 92 12.98 6.30 -18.71
CA THR A 92 12.73 7.66 -18.20
C THR A 92 12.69 7.69 -16.67
N LEU A 93 11.96 6.79 -16.04
CA LEU A 93 11.85 6.71 -14.58
C LEU A 93 13.20 6.36 -13.94
N LYS A 94 13.98 5.45 -14.54
CA LYS A 94 15.34 5.14 -14.10
C LYS A 94 16.24 6.38 -14.15
N ALA A 95 16.23 7.10 -15.25
CA ALA A 95 17.01 8.33 -15.41
C ALA A 95 16.60 9.42 -14.40
N GLN A 96 15.34 9.44 -13.99
CA GLN A 96 14.81 10.35 -12.97
C GLN A 96 15.08 9.90 -11.53
N GLY A 97 15.69 8.72 -11.31
CA GLY A 97 16.13 8.27 -10.00
C GLY A 97 15.02 7.75 -9.09
N VAL A 98 14.03 7.06 -9.66
CA VAL A 98 13.08 6.27 -8.88
C VAL A 98 13.73 5.03 -8.28
N ASP A 99 13.20 4.53 -7.17
CA ASP A 99 13.74 3.36 -6.48
C ASP A 99 13.16 2.04 -7.03
N PHE A 100 11.98 2.09 -7.65
CA PHE A 100 11.28 0.94 -8.23
C PHE A 100 10.23 1.38 -9.25
N ILE A 101 9.75 0.44 -10.07
CA ILE A 101 8.65 0.64 -11.01
C ILE A 101 7.35 0.13 -10.41
N LYS A 102 6.31 0.98 -10.36
CA LYS A 102 4.95 0.58 -9.95
C LYS A 102 4.07 0.40 -11.18
N VAL A 103 3.45 -0.78 -11.31
CA VAL A 103 2.47 -1.10 -12.35
C VAL A 103 1.05 -1.12 -11.81
N GLN A 104 0.10 -0.73 -12.65
CA GLN A 104 -1.33 -0.69 -12.37
C GLN A 104 -2.10 -1.73 -13.20
N SER A 105 -3.45 -1.68 -13.15
CA SER A 105 -4.32 -2.74 -13.63
C SER A 105 -4.57 -2.75 -15.14
N VAL A 106 -4.64 -1.57 -15.79
CA VAL A 106 -5.12 -1.46 -17.18
C VAL A 106 -3.94 -1.45 -18.17
N ILE A 107 -3.03 -2.39 -18.02
CA ILE A 107 -1.86 -2.53 -18.88
C ILE A 107 -2.08 -3.75 -19.78
N SER A 108 -1.75 -3.64 -21.08
CA SER A 108 -1.78 -4.79 -21.96
C SER A 108 -0.69 -5.81 -21.56
N HIS A 109 -0.96 -7.09 -21.84
CA HIS A 109 -0.03 -8.19 -21.57
C HIS A 109 1.39 -7.92 -22.08
N ASP A 110 1.53 -7.57 -23.36
CA ASP A 110 2.84 -7.35 -23.98
C ASP A 110 3.57 -6.11 -23.43
N ALA A 111 2.83 -5.04 -23.12
CA ALA A 111 3.42 -3.86 -22.51
C ALA A 111 3.90 -4.13 -21.08
N TYR A 112 3.15 -4.93 -20.31
CA TYR A 112 3.57 -5.37 -18.98
C TYR A 112 4.86 -6.18 -19.02
N LEU A 113 4.94 -7.22 -19.89
CA LEU A 113 6.15 -8.04 -20.02
C LEU A 113 7.36 -7.23 -20.47
N ALA A 114 7.16 -6.27 -21.37
CA ALA A 114 8.23 -5.37 -21.80
C ALA A 114 8.70 -4.47 -20.66
N ALA A 115 7.78 -3.91 -19.85
CA ALA A 115 8.12 -3.12 -18.67
C ALA A 115 8.90 -3.95 -17.64
N ALA A 116 8.47 -5.18 -17.37
CA ALA A 116 9.16 -6.07 -16.42
C ALA A 116 10.57 -6.44 -16.91
N THR A 117 10.71 -6.79 -18.19
CA THR A 117 12.00 -7.11 -18.80
C THR A 117 12.96 -5.92 -18.71
N GLU A 118 12.51 -4.71 -19.08
CA GLU A 118 13.37 -3.52 -19.05
C GLU A 118 13.70 -3.10 -17.62
N ALA A 119 12.74 -3.19 -16.68
CA ALA A 119 13.00 -2.90 -15.26
C ALA A 119 14.12 -3.79 -14.70
N HIS A 120 14.09 -5.10 -14.97
CA HIS A 120 15.16 -6.02 -14.57
C HIS A 120 16.50 -5.68 -15.22
N LYS A 121 16.53 -5.39 -16.50
CA LYS A 121 17.74 -4.98 -17.22
C LYS A 121 18.36 -3.71 -16.61
N GLN A 122 17.51 -2.78 -16.14
CA GLN A 122 17.92 -1.53 -15.46
C GLN A 122 18.24 -1.72 -13.96
N GLY A 123 18.06 -2.94 -13.42
CA GLY A 123 18.23 -3.23 -12.00
C GLY A 123 17.19 -2.56 -11.09
N LEU A 124 15.99 -2.29 -11.62
CA LEU A 124 14.86 -1.75 -10.85
C LEU A 124 13.89 -2.87 -10.48
N PRO A 125 13.47 -2.97 -9.21
CA PRO A 125 12.35 -3.83 -8.86
C PRO A 125 11.07 -3.37 -9.58
N ILE A 126 10.28 -4.32 -10.08
CA ILE A 126 8.90 -4.07 -10.51
C ILE A 126 7.95 -4.58 -9.45
N VAL A 127 6.95 -3.77 -9.10
CA VAL A 127 5.98 -4.03 -8.02
C VAL A 127 4.59 -3.54 -8.45
N GLY A 128 3.55 -3.94 -7.77
CA GLY A 128 2.23 -3.38 -8.03
C GLY A 128 1.13 -4.39 -8.23
N HIS A 129 0.19 -4.04 -9.09
CA HIS A 129 -0.94 -4.91 -9.39
C HIS A 129 -0.53 -6.08 -10.29
N VAL A 130 -1.33 -7.13 -10.30
CA VAL A 130 -1.43 -8.05 -11.43
C VAL A 130 -2.34 -7.37 -12.44
N PRO A 131 -1.86 -7.01 -13.65
CA PRO A 131 -2.73 -6.36 -14.63
C PRO A 131 -3.90 -7.25 -15.05
N ASP A 132 -5.06 -6.66 -15.32
CA ASP A 132 -6.33 -7.37 -15.57
C ASP A 132 -6.25 -8.43 -16.71
N ARG A 133 -5.30 -8.25 -17.64
CA ARG A 133 -5.11 -9.13 -18.80
C ARG A 133 -3.89 -10.05 -18.69
N VAL A 134 -3.29 -10.13 -17.51
CA VAL A 134 -2.08 -10.94 -17.24
C VAL A 134 -2.38 -11.94 -16.13
N ARG A 135 -2.01 -13.18 -16.31
CA ARG A 135 -2.17 -14.18 -15.26
C ARG A 135 -1.15 -13.95 -14.16
N ILE A 136 -1.56 -14.21 -12.93
CA ILE A 136 -0.65 -14.09 -11.78
C ILE A 136 0.62 -14.94 -11.95
N LYS A 137 0.50 -16.12 -12.55
CA LYS A 137 1.64 -16.98 -12.85
C LYS A 137 2.67 -16.28 -13.75
N GLU A 138 2.21 -15.60 -14.79
CA GLU A 138 3.08 -14.83 -15.70
C GLU A 138 3.73 -13.66 -15.01
N VAL A 139 3.01 -13.01 -14.08
CA VAL A 139 3.56 -11.91 -13.25
C VAL A 139 4.68 -12.41 -12.34
N VAL A 140 4.49 -13.57 -11.73
CA VAL A 140 5.52 -14.22 -10.90
C VAL A 140 6.73 -14.64 -11.73
N GLU A 141 6.49 -15.27 -12.89
CA GLU A 141 7.55 -15.69 -13.83
C GLU A 141 8.31 -14.49 -14.43
N ALA A 142 7.63 -13.35 -14.62
CA ALA A 142 8.26 -12.08 -14.98
C ALA A 142 9.03 -11.43 -13.83
N GLY A 143 9.08 -12.05 -12.64
CA GLY A 143 9.90 -11.62 -11.50
C GLY A 143 9.37 -10.39 -10.78
N GLN A 144 8.06 -10.12 -10.80
CA GLN A 144 7.51 -9.03 -10.00
C GLN A 144 7.78 -9.25 -8.52
N LYS A 145 8.39 -8.25 -7.88
CA LYS A 145 8.90 -8.38 -6.51
C LYS A 145 7.81 -8.33 -5.44
N SER A 146 6.73 -7.57 -5.66
CA SER A 146 5.55 -7.60 -4.79
C SER A 146 4.25 -7.45 -5.56
N ILE A 147 3.20 -8.07 -5.03
CA ILE A 147 1.82 -7.95 -5.49
C ILE A 147 1.02 -7.27 -4.38
N GLU A 148 0.30 -6.20 -4.75
CA GLU A 148 -0.56 -5.43 -3.86
C GLU A 148 -2.01 -5.94 -3.92
N HIS A 149 -2.75 -5.80 -2.81
CA HIS A 149 -4.21 -6.04 -2.70
C HIS A 149 -4.67 -7.47 -2.96
N LEU A 150 -3.76 -8.47 -2.92
CA LEU A 150 -4.04 -9.86 -3.30
C LEU A 150 -4.53 -10.03 -4.76
N MET A 151 -4.22 -9.06 -5.63
CA MET A 151 -4.67 -9.09 -7.03
C MET A 151 -4.16 -10.32 -7.75
N GLY A 152 -5.04 -10.94 -8.52
CA GLY A 152 -4.75 -12.15 -9.28
C GLY A 152 -4.74 -13.44 -8.45
N ILE A 153 -4.72 -13.38 -7.11
CA ILE A 153 -4.67 -14.58 -6.25
C ILE A 153 -5.93 -15.44 -6.43
N PHE A 154 -7.10 -14.84 -6.23
CA PHE A 154 -8.36 -15.57 -6.35
C PHE A 154 -8.65 -15.99 -7.78
N GLU A 155 -8.29 -15.15 -8.76
CA GLU A 155 -8.40 -15.46 -10.18
C GLU A 155 -7.52 -16.66 -10.53
N GLY A 156 -6.28 -16.70 -10.05
CA GLY A 156 -5.36 -17.81 -10.27
C GLY A 156 -5.79 -19.12 -9.61
N CYS A 157 -6.52 -19.04 -8.50
CA CYS A 157 -7.16 -20.17 -7.83
C CYS A 157 -8.44 -20.68 -8.53
N SER A 158 -9.06 -19.84 -9.39
CA SER A 158 -10.33 -20.16 -10.03
C SER A 158 -10.20 -21.14 -11.18
N THR A 159 -11.14 -22.09 -11.30
CA THR A 159 -11.28 -22.94 -12.50
C THR A 159 -11.71 -22.14 -13.73
N GLU A 160 -12.19 -20.90 -13.53
CA GLU A 160 -12.68 -19.98 -14.56
C GLU A 160 -11.74 -18.79 -14.79
N GLU A 161 -10.44 -18.95 -14.48
CA GLU A 161 -9.43 -17.89 -14.63
C GLU A 161 -9.50 -17.18 -16.00
N ASP A 162 -9.75 -17.93 -17.07
CA ASP A 162 -9.87 -17.39 -18.44
C ASP A 162 -10.96 -16.34 -18.58
N LYS A 163 -12.06 -16.45 -17.83
CA LYS A 163 -13.14 -15.46 -17.85
C LYS A 163 -12.69 -14.14 -17.21
N PHE A 164 -11.93 -14.22 -16.12
CA PHE A 164 -11.38 -13.03 -15.47
C PHE A 164 -10.39 -12.30 -16.37
N ILE A 165 -9.48 -13.02 -17.00
CA ILE A 165 -8.54 -12.46 -17.99
C ILE A 165 -9.26 -11.79 -19.17
N LYS A 166 -10.44 -12.28 -19.58
CA LYS A 166 -11.28 -11.66 -20.63
C LYS A 166 -12.11 -10.48 -20.11
N GLY A 167 -12.17 -10.26 -18.80
CA GLY A 167 -13.01 -9.23 -18.16
C GLY A 167 -14.48 -9.65 -18.08
N GLU A 168 -14.77 -10.94 -18.08
CA GLU A 168 -16.10 -11.52 -17.98
C GLU A 168 -16.42 -12.03 -16.56
N GLY A 169 -15.51 -11.80 -15.61
CA GLY A 169 -15.63 -12.25 -14.23
C GLY A 169 -16.50 -11.32 -13.37
N ASN A 170 -16.98 -11.86 -12.25
CA ASN A 170 -17.61 -11.10 -11.18
C ASN A 170 -17.32 -11.76 -9.82
N LEU A 171 -17.62 -11.07 -8.72
CA LEU A 171 -17.30 -11.55 -7.38
C LEU A 171 -17.96 -12.89 -7.05
N LYS A 172 -19.22 -13.10 -7.45
CA LYS A 172 -19.93 -14.37 -7.21
C LYS A 172 -19.25 -15.53 -7.93
N LEU A 173 -18.86 -15.35 -9.22
CA LEU A 173 -18.12 -16.35 -9.97
C LEU A 173 -16.79 -16.63 -9.29
N LEU A 174 -16.07 -15.59 -8.90
CA LEU A 174 -14.78 -15.70 -8.20
C LEU A 174 -14.87 -16.60 -6.96
N LEU A 175 -15.86 -16.37 -6.10
CA LEU A 175 -16.01 -17.12 -4.86
C LEU A 175 -16.55 -18.54 -5.03
N THR A 176 -17.26 -18.83 -6.13
CA THR A 176 -17.87 -20.15 -6.37
C THR A 176 -17.03 -21.09 -7.21
N THR A 177 -15.94 -20.62 -7.81
CA THR A 177 -15.08 -21.38 -8.72
C THR A 177 -13.66 -21.60 -8.19
N GLN A 178 -13.46 -21.38 -6.88
CA GLN A 178 -12.17 -21.64 -6.24
C GLN A 178 -11.87 -23.14 -6.21
N ASP A 179 -10.66 -23.50 -6.58
CA ASP A 179 -10.14 -24.87 -6.57
C ASP A 179 -8.93 -24.96 -5.64
N GLN A 180 -9.01 -25.82 -4.64
CA GLN A 180 -7.98 -25.94 -3.61
C GLN A 180 -6.61 -26.34 -4.17
N GLN A 181 -6.57 -27.23 -5.17
CA GLN A 181 -5.30 -27.69 -5.76
C GLN A 181 -4.61 -26.53 -6.52
N ARG A 182 -5.40 -25.69 -7.20
CA ARG A 182 -4.88 -24.48 -7.85
C ARG A 182 -4.35 -23.48 -6.83
N CYS A 183 -5.08 -23.25 -5.74
CA CYS A 183 -4.63 -22.38 -4.65
C CYS A 183 -3.32 -22.88 -4.02
N ASP A 184 -3.23 -24.19 -3.75
CA ASP A 184 -2.01 -24.79 -3.18
C ASP A 184 -0.82 -24.66 -4.13
N ALA A 185 -1.03 -24.91 -5.43
CA ALA A 185 0.01 -24.75 -6.44
C ALA A 185 0.47 -23.27 -6.57
N LEU A 186 -0.48 -22.33 -6.51
CA LEU A 186 -0.16 -20.91 -6.54
C LEU A 186 0.60 -20.47 -5.27
N ALA A 187 0.18 -20.92 -4.10
CA ALA A 187 0.88 -20.65 -2.84
C ALA A 187 2.32 -21.14 -2.87
N GLN A 188 2.55 -22.36 -3.38
CA GLN A 188 3.88 -22.93 -3.60
C GLN A 188 4.71 -22.08 -4.56
N LEU A 189 4.12 -21.65 -5.69
CA LEU A 189 4.78 -20.80 -6.67
C LEU A 189 5.23 -19.48 -6.04
N LEU A 190 4.34 -18.80 -5.30
CA LEU A 190 4.62 -17.54 -4.62
C LEU A 190 5.70 -17.68 -3.56
N ALA A 191 5.68 -18.74 -2.77
CA ALA A 191 6.69 -19.02 -1.75
C ALA A 191 8.07 -19.25 -2.36
N HIS A 192 8.17 -20.03 -3.47
CA HIS A 192 9.44 -20.32 -4.11
C HIS A 192 10.02 -19.15 -4.91
N SER A 193 9.16 -18.31 -5.49
CA SER A 193 9.58 -17.15 -6.26
C SER A 193 10.01 -15.96 -5.40
N HIS A 194 9.73 -16.01 -4.10
CA HIS A 194 9.90 -14.88 -3.19
C HIS A 194 9.16 -13.61 -3.64
N THR A 195 8.02 -13.76 -4.31
CA THR A 195 7.13 -12.66 -4.64
C THR A 195 6.32 -12.26 -3.40
N TRP A 196 6.62 -11.10 -2.83
CA TRP A 196 6.02 -10.60 -1.62
C TRP A 196 4.56 -10.22 -1.82
N GLN A 197 3.75 -10.37 -0.78
CA GLN A 197 2.36 -9.94 -0.78
C GLN A 197 2.17 -8.72 0.12
N VAL A 198 1.41 -7.73 -0.35
CA VAL A 198 1.01 -6.54 0.42
C VAL A 198 -0.51 -6.46 0.37
N PRO A 199 -1.22 -7.18 1.27
CA PRO A 199 -2.66 -7.43 1.11
C PRO A 199 -3.52 -6.19 1.31
N THR A 200 -3.03 -5.18 2.04
CA THR A 200 -3.80 -3.96 2.38
C THR A 200 -5.18 -4.26 2.97
N LEU A 201 -5.22 -5.17 3.93
CA LEU A 201 -6.46 -5.66 4.54
C LEU A 201 -7.26 -4.54 5.21
N ALA A 202 -6.59 -3.52 5.75
CA ALA A 202 -7.25 -2.35 6.33
C ALA A 202 -8.05 -1.58 5.27
N TRP A 203 -7.51 -1.42 4.06
CA TRP A 203 -8.21 -0.82 2.92
C TRP A 203 -9.39 -1.69 2.46
N GLN A 204 -9.18 -3.00 2.33
CA GLN A 204 -10.22 -3.94 1.91
C GLN A 204 -11.38 -4.02 2.91
N ARG A 205 -11.06 -4.02 4.22
CA ARG A 205 -12.06 -3.95 5.29
C ARG A 205 -12.90 -2.66 5.18
N GLY A 206 -12.24 -1.51 5.01
CA GLY A 206 -12.89 -0.22 4.81
C GLY A 206 -13.87 -0.24 3.63
N GLY A 207 -13.45 -0.76 2.48
CA GLY A 207 -14.31 -0.92 1.30
C GLY A 207 -15.47 -1.89 1.51
N THR A 208 -15.23 -3.02 2.17
CA THR A 208 -16.27 -4.02 2.46
C THR A 208 -17.42 -3.46 3.29
N PHE A 209 -17.12 -2.64 4.30
CA PHE A 209 -18.09 -2.12 5.26
C PHE A 209 -18.39 -0.63 5.08
N LEU A 210 -18.12 -0.08 3.91
CA LEU A 210 -18.20 1.35 3.62
C LEU A 210 -19.61 1.94 3.83
N ASP A 211 -20.66 1.20 3.50
CA ASP A 211 -22.07 1.56 3.72
C ASP A 211 -22.51 1.50 5.19
N GLN A 212 -21.69 0.91 6.06
CA GLN A 212 -21.91 0.82 7.50
C GLN A 212 -21.08 1.85 8.28
N LEU A 213 -20.25 2.62 7.61
CA LEU A 213 -19.39 3.62 8.24
C LEU A 213 -20.23 4.80 8.75
N ASP A 214 -20.09 5.13 10.04
CA ASP A 214 -20.64 6.38 10.56
C ASP A 214 -19.75 7.57 10.14
N TRP A 215 -20.11 8.18 9.02
CA TRP A 215 -19.41 9.31 8.43
C TRP A 215 -19.42 10.58 9.28
N LYS A 216 -20.24 10.63 10.33
CA LYS A 216 -20.44 11.84 11.14
C LYS A 216 -19.64 11.84 12.44
N HIS A 217 -19.25 10.67 12.90
CA HIS A 217 -18.67 10.51 14.23
C HIS A 217 -17.37 9.68 14.21
N GLN A 218 -16.48 9.97 13.27
CA GLN A 218 -15.18 9.29 13.22
C GLN A 218 -14.15 10.00 14.13
N PRO A 219 -13.53 9.28 15.08
CA PRO A 219 -12.60 9.88 16.05
C PRO A 219 -11.40 10.59 15.42
N LEU A 220 -11.03 10.17 14.21
CA LEU A 220 -9.86 10.69 13.49
C LEU A 220 -10.20 11.84 12.52
N ASP A 221 -11.48 12.22 12.37
CA ASP A 221 -11.92 13.31 11.49
C ASP A 221 -11.22 14.64 11.77
N LYS A 222 -10.85 14.88 13.02
CA LYS A 222 -10.13 16.09 13.41
C LYS A 222 -8.75 16.25 12.75
N TYR A 223 -8.18 15.14 12.24
CA TYR A 223 -6.89 15.14 11.55
C TYR A 223 -7.03 15.21 10.03
N VAL A 224 -8.26 15.23 9.52
CA VAL A 224 -8.55 15.22 8.08
C VAL A 224 -9.07 16.59 7.65
N PRO A 225 -8.45 17.21 6.64
CA PRO A 225 -9.00 18.46 6.06
C PRO A 225 -10.44 18.26 5.59
N ALA A 226 -11.29 19.26 5.82
CA ALA A 226 -12.68 19.23 5.37
C ALA A 226 -12.77 18.96 3.84
N TYR A 227 -11.88 19.57 3.05
CA TYR A 227 -11.80 19.32 1.63
C TYR A 227 -11.56 17.84 1.28
N TRP A 228 -10.70 17.12 2.02
CA TRP A 228 -10.48 15.69 1.77
C TRP A 228 -11.73 14.89 2.06
N ARG A 229 -12.32 15.10 3.22
CA ARG A 229 -13.54 14.39 3.63
C ARG A 229 -14.71 14.69 2.72
N ASP A 230 -14.97 15.99 2.44
CA ASP A 230 -16.21 16.44 1.82
C ASP A 230 -16.12 16.49 0.28
N VAL A 231 -14.91 16.54 -0.28
CA VAL A 231 -14.67 16.58 -1.73
C VAL A 231 -13.89 15.39 -2.22
N THR A 232 -12.68 15.14 -1.71
CA THR A 232 -11.79 14.11 -2.27
C THR A 232 -12.33 12.71 -1.99
N TRP A 233 -12.64 12.40 -0.73
CA TRP A 233 -13.19 11.09 -0.36
C TRP A 233 -14.61 10.90 -0.86
N ARG A 234 -15.44 11.96 -0.84
CA ARG A 234 -16.79 11.87 -1.41
C ARG A 234 -16.71 11.60 -2.90
N ARG A 235 -15.87 12.31 -3.64
CA ARG A 235 -15.68 12.08 -5.08
C ARG A 235 -15.13 10.68 -5.37
N PHE A 236 -14.13 10.25 -4.61
CA PHE A 236 -13.62 8.89 -4.69
C PHE A 236 -14.71 7.87 -4.38
N ASN A 237 -15.50 8.12 -3.35
CA ASN A 237 -16.65 7.34 -2.95
C ASN A 237 -17.69 7.26 -4.08
N ASP A 238 -18.08 8.40 -4.66
CA ASP A 238 -19.06 8.45 -5.74
C ASP A 238 -18.59 7.70 -7.00
N GLN A 239 -17.28 7.63 -7.23
CA GLN A 239 -16.68 6.90 -8.35
C GLN A 239 -16.49 5.41 -8.06
N MET A 240 -16.11 5.03 -6.85
CA MET A 240 -15.78 3.66 -6.46
C MET A 240 -16.90 2.95 -5.69
N MET A 241 -17.77 3.67 -4.96
CA MET A 241 -18.88 3.04 -4.25
C MET A 241 -19.83 2.24 -5.15
N PRO A 242 -20.21 2.72 -6.33
CA PRO A 242 -21.03 1.91 -7.23
C PRO A 242 -20.42 0.55 -7.51
N ASP A 243 -19.11 0.50 -7.73
CA ASP A 243 -18.39 -0.77 -7.98
C ASP A 243 -18.23 -1.59 -6.69
N LEU A 244 -17.83 -0.96 -5.58
CA LEU A 244 -17.64 -1.63 -4.28
C LEU A 244 -18.95 -2.11 -3.67
N LEU A 245 -20.05 -1.36 -3.84
CA LEU A 245 -21.37 -1.68 -3.28
C LEU A 245 -22.31 -2.37 -4.28
N HIS A 246 -21.85 -2.62 -5.50
CA HIS A 246 -22.60 -3.38 -6.51
C HIS A 246 -23.04 -4.76 -5.98
N ASP A 247 -22.14 -5.41 -5.26
CA ASP A 247 -22.44 -6.69 -4.64
C ASP A 247 -23.10 -6.53 -3.27
N PRO A 248 -24.08 -7.41 -2.91
CA PRO A 248 -24.73 -7.37 -1.62
C PRO A 248 -23.73 -7.52 -0.46
N LEU A 249 -24.01 -6.84 0.67
CA LEU A 249 -23.15 -6.88 1.85
C LEU A 249 -22.74 -8.31 2.28
N PRO A 250 -23.63 -9.33 2.32
CA PRO A 250 -23.21 -10.69 2.69
C PRO A 250 -22.13 -11.28 1.74
N LEU A 251 -22.20 -10.96 0.44
CA LEU A 251 -21.21 -11.43 -0.52
C LEU A 251 -19.86 -10.73 -0.33
N ARG A 252 -19.88 -9.42 -0.04
CA ARG A 252 -18.66 -8.64 0.28
C ARG A 252 -18.04 -9.11 1.59
N GLN A 253 -18.84 -9.45 2.59
CA GLN A 253 -18.38 -10.02 3.86
C GLN A 253 -17.73 -11.40 3.66
N ASP A 254 -18.34 -12.27 2.84
CA ASP A 254 -17.76 -13.58 2.49
C ASP A 254 -16.43 -13.40 1.78
N TYR A 255 -16.36 -12.46 0.83
CA TYR A 255 -15.09 -12.15 0.15
C TYR A 255 -14.01 -11.68 1.13
N PHE A 256 -14.32 -10.74 2.03
CA PHE A 256 -13.34 -10.27 3.01
C PHE A 256 -12.90 -11.38 3.98
N ALA A 257 -13.83 -12.21 4.45
CA ALA A 257 -13.49 -13.36 5.28
C ALA A 257 -12.55 -14.34 4.55
N ARG A 258 -12.77 -14.57 3.26
CA ARG A 258 -11.88 -15.39 2.42
C ARG A 258 -10.53 -14.72 2.16
N ASN A 259 -10.46 -13.40 2.07
CA ASN A 259 -9.18 -12.68 2.01
C ASN A 259 -8.34 -12.96 3.26
N LEU A 260 -8.93 -12.90 4.45
CA LEU A 260 -8.23 -13.25 5.69
C LEU A 260 -7.76 -14.71 5.69
N GLN A 261 -8.64 -15.64 5.30
CA GLN A 261 -8.29 -17.07 5.18
C GLN A 261 -7.17 -17.30 4.15
N MET A 262 -7.23 -16.63 2.99
CA MET A 262 -6.21 -16.73 1.95
C MET A 262 -4.86 -16.21 2.44
N VAL A 263 -4.83 -15.06 3.11
CA VAL A 263 -3.60 -14.50 3.71
C VAL A 263 -2.99 -15.48 4.70
N GLY A 264 -3.81 -16.08 5.58
CA GLY A 264 -3.36 -17.12 6.51
C GLY A 264 -2.82 -18.37 5.79
N ALA A 265 -3.50 -18.86 4.76
CA ALA A 265 -3.07 -20.02 3.98
C ALA A 265 -1.75 -19.76 3.24
N LEU A 266 -1.61 -18.61 2.61
CA LEU A 266 -0.37 -18.19 1.94
C LEU A 266 0.79 -18.06 2.94
N HIS A 267 0.54 -17.49 4.12
CA HIS A 267 1.52 -17.38 5.20
C HIS A 267 2.02 -18.77 5.65
N HIS A 268 1.11 -19.69 5.92
CA HIS A 268 1.46 -21.07 6.28
C HIS A 268 2.24 -21.81 5.19
N ALA A 269 2.02 -21.46 3.91
CA ALA A 269 2.80 -21.98 2.78
C ALA A 269 4.19 -21.34 2.65
N GLY A 270 4.54 -20.35 3.48
CA GLY A 270 5.83 -19.66 3.47
C GLY A 270 5.92 -18.45 2.54
N VAL A 271 4.79 -17.95 2.05
CA VAL A 271 4.76 -16.70 1.28
C VAL A 271 5.13 -15.52 2.17
N LEU A 272 5.90 -14.60 1.64
CA LEU A 272 6.41 -13.44 2.36
C LEU A 272 5.43 -12.26 2.32
N PHE A 273 5.28 -11.55 3.44
CA PHE A 273 4.33 -10.45 3.57
C PHE A 273 4.97 -9.16 4.03
N LEU A 274 4.43 -8.02 3.54
CA LEU A 274 4.69 -6.67 4.01
C LEU A 274 3.38 -6.04 4.48
N ALA A 275 3.41 -5.34 5.60
CA ALA A 275 2.31 -4.49 6.01
C ALA A 275 2.27 -3.24 5.12
N GLY A 276 1.11 -2.96 4.54
CA GLY A 276 0.84 -1.78 3.74
C GLY A 276 -0.63 -1.39 3.85
N THR A 277 -0.94 -0.11 3.78
CA THR A 277 -2.31 0.38 4.01
C THR A 277 -2.95 1.04 2.80
N ASP A 278 -2.15 1.36 1.79
CA ASP A 278 -2.58 2.16 0.63
C ASP A 278 -3.23 3.49 1.02
N THR A 279 -2.70 4.12 2.10
CA THR A 279 -3.13 5.45 2.51
C THR A 279 -2.61 6.48 1.47
N ALA A 280 -3.33 7.45 1.11
CA ALA A 280 -4.66 7.97 1.28
C ALA A 280 -5.59 7.59 0.10
N ALA A 281 -5.41 6.39 -0.50
CA ALA A 281 -6.26 5.92 -1.59
C ALA A 281 -7.61 5.41 -1.08
N GLY A 282 -7.67 4.93 0.18
CA GLY A 282 -8.90 4.45 0.79
C GLY A 282 -9.60 5.49 1.66
N ILE A 283 -10.91 5.36 1.75
CA ILE A 283 -11.73 6.18 2.65
C ILE A 283 -11.44 5.73 4.09
N TYR A 284 -11.13 6.69 4.96
CA TYR A 284 -10.71 6.47 6.36
C TYR A 284 -9.46 5.58 6.53
N VAL A 285 -8.67 5.37 5.49
CA VAL A 285 -7.34 4.79 5.61
C VAL A 285 -6.38 5.91 6.00
N MET A 286 -6.12 6.04 7.29
CA MET A 286 -5.40 7.17 7.87
C MET A 286 -3.88 6.98 7.83
N PRO A 287 -3.11 7.99 7.40
CA PRO A 287 -1.65 7.91 7.36
C PRO A 287 -1.04 7.51 8.71
N GLY A 288 -0.24 6.46 8.72
CA GLY A 288 0.38 5.91 9.92
C GLY A 288 -0.58 5.13 10.81
N PHE A 289 -1.74 5.70 11.15
CA PHE A 289 -2.71 5.07 12.07
C PHE A 289 -3.22 3.73 11.57
N SER A 290 -3.61 3.64 10.29
CA SER A 290 -4.19 2.41 9.72
C SER A 290 -3.19 1.26 9.61
N LEU A 291 -1.88 1.50 9.81
CA LEU A 291 -0.90 0.42 9.91
C LEU A 291 -1.20 -0.48 11.13
N HIS A 292 -1.69 0.08 12.22
CA HIS A 292 -2.08 -0.71 13.40
C HIS A 292 -3.32 -1.56 13.12
N ASP A 293 -4.24 -1.09 12.25
CA ASP A 293 -5.36 -1.89 11.77
C ASP A 293 -4.88 -3.03 10.89
N GLU A 294 -3.92 -2.78 10.01
CA GLU A 294 -3.31 -3.80 9.15
C GLU A 294 -2.65 -4.90 9.97
N LEU A 295 -1.86 -4.54 11.01
CA LEU A 295 -1.25 -5.52 11.92
C LEU A 295 -2.30 -6.35 12.66
N ALA A 296 -3.41 -5.75 13.09
CA ALA A 296 -4.52 -6.47 13.71
C ALA A 296 -5.20 -7.44 12.73
N ASN A 297 -5.37 -7.03 11.48
CA ASN A 297 -5.90 -7.89 10.41
C ASN A 297 -4.98 -9.08 10.10
N PHE A 298 -3.65 -8.91 10.15
CA PHE A 298 -2.73 -10.05 10.03
C PHE A 298 -2.92 -11.05 11.17
N VAL A 299 -3.07 -10.58 12.41
CA VAL A 299 -3.36 -11.48 13.55
C VAL A 299 -4.70 -12.18 13.37
N GLU A 300 -5.74 -11.48 12.92
CA GLU A 300 -7.04 -12.06 12.57
C GLU A 300 -6.93 -13.11 11.44
N ALA A 301 -6.01 -12.92 10.50
CA ALA A 301 -5.70 -13.87 9.42
C ALA A 301 -4.88 -15.09 9.89
N GLY A 302 -4.45 -15.14 11.16
CA GLY A 302 -3.75 -16.29 11.73
C GLY A 302 -2.25 -16.11 11.96
N PHE A 303 -1.71 -14.92 11.76
CA PHE A 303 -0.34 -14.61 12.18
C PHE A 303 -0.24 -14.52 13.69
N THR A 304 0.88 -14.95 14.26
CA THR A 304 1.21 -14.56 15.63
C THR A 304 1.46 -13.05 15.70
N PRO A 305 1.27 -12.40 16.86
CA PRO A 305 1.59 -10.97 16.97
C PRO A 305 3.04 -10.63 16.58
N MET A 306 4.00 -11.52 16.83
CA MET A 306 5.40 -11.33 16.41
C MET A 306 5.53 -11.35 14.89
N GLU A 307 4.92 -12.30 14.19
CA GLU A 307 4.94 -12.38 12.73
C GLU A 307 4.25 -11.16 12.10
N ALA A 308 3.12 -10.71 12.67
CA ALA A 308 2.48 -9.48 12.25
C ALA A 308 3.42 -8.26 12.38
N LEU A 309 4.11 -8.10 13.51
CA LEU A 309 5.12 -7.04 13.69
C LEU A 309 6.27 -7.15 12.69
N GLN A 310 6.71 -8.36 12.36
CA GLN A 310 7.75 -8.57 11.37
C GLN A 310 7.36 -8.07 9.98
N THR A 311 6.06 -8.13 9.61
CA THR A 311 5.60 -7.58 8.31
C THR A 311 5.82 -6.06 8.18
N ALA A 312 5.96 -5.34 9.30
CA ALA A 312 6.19 -3.90 9.36
C ALA A 312 7.62 -3.52 9.83
N THR A 313 8.48 -4.48 10.15
CA THR A 313 9.83 -4.22 10.69
C THR A 313 10.93 -4.95 9.92
N SER A 314 11.22 -6.21 10.25
CA SER A 314 12.29 -6.99 9.62
C SER A 314 12.00 -7.33 8.15
N ASN A 315 10.74 -7.57 7.80
CA ASN A 315 10.39 -7.91 6.41
C ASN A 315 10.59 -6.75 5.43
N PRO A 316 10.19 -5.49 5.72
CA PRO A 316 10.56 -4.34 4.90
C PRO A 316 12.07 -4.19 4.72
N ALA A 317 12.87 -4.43 5.76
CA ALA A 317 14.32 -4.38 5.66
C ALA A 317 14.84 -5.46 4.68
N LYS A 318 14.35 -6.70 4.77
CA LYS A 318 14.66 -7.78 3.82
C LYS A 318 14.23 -7.44 2.39
N PHE A 319 13.00 -6.92 2.25
CA PHE A 319 12.49 -6.51 0.95
C PHE A 319 13.37 -5.45 0.28
N LEU A 320 13.87 -4.49 1.06
CA LEU A 320 14.70 -3.40 0.57
C LEU A 320 16.20 -3.75 0.53
N GLY A 321 16.63 -4.89 1.08
CA GLY A 321 18.05 -5.26 1.18
C GLY A 321 18.82 -4.39 2.19
N THR A 322 18.17 -3.95 3.26
CA THR A 322 18.72 -3.04 4.28
C THR A 322 18.89 -3.69 5.66
N GLU A 323 18.82 -5.01 5.76
CA GLU A 323 18.85 -5.76 7.03
C GLU A 323 20.11 -5.49 7.85
N ALA A 324 21.21 -5.20 7.18
CA ALA A 324 22.45 -4.83 7.88
C ALA A 324 22.30 -3.54 8.71
N ASN A 325 21.36 -2.65 8.31
CA ASN A 325 21.23 -1.32 8.89
C ASN A 325 19.89 -1.06 9.59
N SER A 326 18.88 -1.90 9.37
CA SER A 326 17.52 -1.66 9.86
C SER A 326 16.74 -2.96 10.09
N GLY A 327 15.50 -2.86 10.58
CA GLY A 327 14.55 -3.97 10.71
C GLY A 327 14.60 -4.73 12.03
N SER A 328 15.63 -4.55 12.84
CA SER A 328 15.76 -5.14 14.19
C SER A 328 16.48 -4.19 15.13
N VAL A 329 16.32 -4.41 16.44
CA VAL A 329 16.96 -3.64 17.50
C VAL A 329 18.28 -4.34 17.86
N GLU A 330 19.37 -3.89 17.26
CA GLU A 330 20.72 -4.45 17.45
C GLU A 330 21.78 -3.33 17.46
N PRO A 331 22.89 -3.50 18.21
CA PRO A 331 23.99 -2.55 18.18
C PRO A 331 24.54 -2.36 16.76
N GLY A 332 24.78 -1.10 16.37
CA GLY A 332 25.30 -0.75 15.06
C GLY A 332 24.25 -0.47 14.00
N LYS A 333 22.98 -0.81 14.23
CA LYS A 333 21.88 -0.45 13.33
C LYS A 333 21.37 0.97 13.57
N ILE A 334 20.66 1.51 12.58
CA ILE A 334 20.02 2.82 12.68
C ILE A 334 19.01 2.81 13.83
N ALA A 335 19.09 3.80 14.71
CA ALA A 335 18.18 3.96 15.83
C ALA A 335 16.83 4.52 15.35
N ASP A 336 16.06 3.68 14.69
CA ASP A 336 14.66 3.90 14.38
C ASP A 336 13.83 2.99 15.29
N LEU A 337 13.25 3.57 16.32
CA LEU A 337 12.67 2.84 17.43
C LEU A 337 11.29 3.37 17.80
N VAL A 338 10.40 2.45 18.19
CA VAL A 338 9.11 2.79 18.79
C VAL A 338 9.04 2.11 20.15
N LEU A 339 8.92 2.91 21.22
CA LEU A 339 8.66 2.40 22.56
C LEU A 339 7.15 2.40 22.82
N LEU A 340 6.65 1.25 23.24
CA LEU A 340 5.24 1.04 23.53
C LEU A 340 5.01 0.90 25.03
N ARG A 341 3.86 1.41 25.52
CA ARG A 341 3.45 1.26 26.93
C ARG A 341 2.92 -0.13 27.26
N GLY A 342 2.51 -0.92 26.27
CA GLY A 342 1.99 -2.27 26.42
C GLY A 342 2.77 -3.28 25.58
N ASN A 343 2.73 -4.54 25.96
CA ASN A 343 3.38 -5.62 25.23
C ASN A 343 2.57 -6.00 23.97
N PRO A 344 3.07 -5.72 22.74
CA PRO A 344 2.35 -6.04 21.50
C PRO A 344 2.31 -7.55 21.20
N ILE A 345 3.13 -8.36 21.88
CA ILE A 345 3.12 -9.82 21.73
C ILE A 345 1.93 -10.43 22.46
N GLU A 346 1.49 -9.81 23.57
CA GLU A 346 0.29 -10.23 24.30
C GLU A 346 -0.99 -9.76 23.61
N ASP A 347 -0.97 -8.53 23.07
CA ASP A 347 -2.09 -7.94 22.34
C ASP A 347 -1.54 -6.97 21.30
N ILE A 348 -1.76 -7.28 20.03
CA ILE A 348 -1.29 -6.46 18.89
C ILE A 348 -1.85 -5.03 18.95
N GLN A 349 -3.00 -4.79 19.59
CA GLN A 349 -3.57 -3.45 19.79
C GLN A 349 -2.66 -2.56 20.64
N ASN A 350 -1.73 -3.12 21.41
CA ASN A 350 -0.74 -2.35 22.15
C ASN A 350 0.24 -1.58 21.27
N THR A 351 0.34 -1.89 19.98
CA THR A 351 1.09 -1.08 19.00
C THR A 351 0.61 0.36 18.91
N ARG A 352 -0.65 0.64 19.28
CA ARG A 352 -1.22 2.00 19.33
C ARG A 352 -0.79 2.79 20.57
N LYS A 353 -0.27 2.12 21.60
CA LYS A 353 0.11 2.74 22.88
C LYS A 353 1.54 3.26 22.84
N ILE A 354 1.81 4.16 21.88
CA ILE A 354 3.14 4.70 21.61
C ILE A 354 3.52 5.69 22.72
N GLU A 355 4.64 5.44 23.38
CA GLU A 355 5.23 6.30 24.40
C GLU A 355 6.32 7.21 23.82
N LEU A 356 7.12 6.66 22.90
CA LEU A 356 8.25 7.35 22.31
C LEU A 356 8.54 6.84 20.91
N VAL A 357 8.98 7.74 20.03
CA VAL A 357 9.50 7.41 18.70
C VAL A 357 10.91 8.00 18.57
N VAL A 358 11.85 7.21 18.09
CA VAL A 358 13.14 7.69 17.58
C VAL A 358 13.13 7.53 16.07
N ALA A 359 13.29 8.63 15.36
CA ALA A 359 13.30 8.65 13.89
C ALA A 359 14.46 9.53 13.40
N ALA A 360 15.32 8.97 12.54
CA ALA A 360 16.49 9.67 12.01
C ALA A 360 17.33 10.34 13.09
N GLY A 361 17.56 9.66 14.23
CA GLY A 361 18.32 10.17 15.37
C GLY A 361 17.61 11.22 16.23
N ARG A 362 16.36 11.57 15.94
CA ARG A 362 15.53 12.50 16.71
C ARG A 362 14.59 11.75 17.63
N LEU A 363 14.58 12.13 18.88
CA LEU A 363 13.70 11.56 19.90
C LEU A 363 12.41 12.40 20.01
N PHE A 364 11.27 11.72 19.94
CA PHE A 364 9.93 12.29 20.14
C PHE A 364 9.27 11.52 21.29
N ASP A 365 9.28 12.09 22.48
CA ASP A 365 8.52 11.56 23.62
C ASP A 365 7.02 11.78 23.45
N ARG A 366 6.21 11.28 24.36
CA ARG A 366 4.75 11.41 24.26
C ARG A 366 4.29 12.86 24.10
N ALA A 367 4.90 13.80 24.83
CA ALA A 367 4.55 15.21 24.74
C ALA A 367 4.88 15.80 23.35
N ALA A 368 6.05 15.45 22.79
CA ALA A 368 6.41 15.84 21.43
C ALA A 368 5.47 15.21 20.38
N LEU A 369 5.13 13.93 20.52
CA LEU A 369 4.17 13.27 19.61
C LEU A 369 2.78 13.91 19.70
N ASP A 370 2.31 14.27 20.88
CA ASP A 370 1.04 14.99 21.04
C ASP A 370 1.08 16.37 20.38
N GLN A 371 2.22 17.08 20.45
CA GLN A 371 2.41 18.34 19.73
C GLN A 371 2.37 18.15 18.20
N LEU A 372 2.94 17.04 17.66
CA LEU A 372 2.80 16.71 16.23
C LEU A 372 1.33 16.52 15.86
N LEU A 373 0.57 15.76 16.67
CA LEU A 373 -0.85 15.53 16.44
C LEU A 373 -1.67 16.82 16.53
N MET A 374 -1.40 17.69 17.50
CA MET A 374 -2.04 19.01 17.59
C MET A 374 -1.74 19.87 16.35
N LYS A 375 -0.52 19.81 15.83
CA LYS A 375 -0.14 20.52 14.60
C LYS A 375 -0.87 19.96 13.38
N VAL A 376 -1.02 18.64 13.26
CA VAL A 376 -1.83 17.99 12.21
C VAL A 376 -3.28 18.48 12.30
N GLU A 377 -3.89 18.43 13.49
CA GLU A 377 -5.26 18.88 13.71
C GLU A 377 -5.46 20.36 13.36
N ALA A 378 -4.55 21.24 13.81
CA ALA A 378 -4.60 22.66 13.48
C ALA A 378 -4.47 22.92 11.97
N THR A 379 -3.57 22.17 11.30
CA THR A 379 -3.37 22.28 9.85
C THR A 379 -4.62 21.80 9.10
N ALA A 380 -5.19 20.66 9.50
CA ALA A 380 -6.41 20.13 8.90
C ALA A 380 -7.60 21.12 9.02
N LYS A 381 -7.77 21.73 10.19
CA LYS A 381 -8.80 22.76 10.43
C LYS A 381 -8.59 24.03 9.59
N GLY A 382 -7.35 24.39 9.29
CA GLY A 382 -7.00 25.56 8.48
C GLY A 382 -7.22 25.36 6.97
N MET A 383 -7.37 24.14 6.51
CA MET A 383 -7.65 23.79 5.11
C MET A 383 -9.17 23.74 4.89
N LYS A 384 -9.71 24.80 4.28
CA LYS A 384 -11.13 24.88 3.89
C LYS A 384 -11.38 24.22 2.53
#